data_ac42d44977449205694b5f915b370189
#
_entry.id   ac42d44977449205694b5f915b370189
#
_cell.length_a   1.000
_cell.length_b   1.000
_cell.length_c   1.000
_cell.angle_alpha   90.00
_cell.angle_beta   90.00
_cell.angle_gamma   90.00
#
_symmetry.space_group_name_H-M   'P 1'
#
loop_
_entity.id
_entity.type
_entity.pdbx_description
1 polymer ?
#
loop_
_entity_poly.entity_id
_entity_poly.type
_entity_poly.pdbx_seq_one_letter_code
_entity_poly.pdbx_strand_id
1 'polypeptide(L)'
;MLYAGSCHCGRIAFELETDAPITEVYDCNCSLCRRRGGLLWFGTRTQLRLQADPDAVGTYRFNRHHIDHHHCPQCGIAPFSEGANPKTGEASLAVNVRCLTALDLATLNVQQVDGASL
;
A
#
# COMPACT_ATOMS: atom_id res chain seq x y z
N MET A 1 8.46 13.75 5.48
CA MET A 1 7.68 13.15 6.59
C MET A 1 8.02 11.67 6.71
N LEU A 2 8.18 11.20 7.92
CA LEU A 2 8.42 9.80 8.21
C LEU A 2 7.22 9.22 8.94
N TYR A 3 6.67 8.13 8.40
CA TYR A 3 5.53 7.43 8.99
C TYR A 3 5.94 6.01 9.36
N ALA A 4 5.56 5.58 10.56
CA ALA A 4 5.66 4.18 10.95
C ALA A 4 4.34 3.47 10.60
N GLY A 5 4.43 2.28 10.05
CA GLY A 5 3.27 1.49 9.69
C GLY A 5 3.45 0.02 10.05
N SER A 6 2.33 -0.70 10.14
CA SER A 6 2.37 -2.14 10.35
C SER A 6 1.02 -2.78 10.01
N CYS A 7 1.04 -4.10 9.83
CA CYS A 7 -0.17 -4.91 9.90
C CYS A 7 -0.68 -4.98 11.35
N HIS A 8 -1.85 -5.57 11.55
CA HIS A 8 -2.47 -5.58 12.88
C HIS A 8 -1.66 -6.34 13.92
N CYS A 9 -1.10 -7.50 13.56
CA CYS A 9 -0.31 -8.31 14.50
C CYS A 9 1.13 -7.81 14.67
N GLY A 10 1.58 -6.85 13.85
CA GLY A 10 2.92 -6.29 13.91
C GLY A 10 3.99 -7.10 13.16
N ARG A 11 3.66 -8.24 12.59
CA ARG A 11 4.62 -9.10 11.87
C ARG A 11 5.24 -8.39 10.67
N ILE A 12 4.43 -7.59 9.95
CA ILE A 12 4.91 -6.74 8.86
C ILE A 12 4.93 -5.30 9.38
N ALA A 13 6.12 -4.81 9.68
CA ALA A 13 6.34 -3.43 10.09
C ALA A 13 7.21 -2.71 9.05
N PHE A 14 7.02 -1.40 8.91
CA PHE A 14 7.75 -0.62 7.92
C PHE A 14 7.81 0.85 8.30
N GLU A 15 8.73 1.56 7.67
CA GLU A 15 8.77 3.02 7.68
C GLU A 15 8.56 3.53 6.27
N LEU A 16 7.75 4.57 6.14
CA LEU A 16 7.46 5.26 4.88
C LEU A 16 7.97 6.69 4.97
N GLU A 17 8.81 7.08 4.03
CA GLU A 17 9.33 8.44 3.94
C GLU A 17 8.72 9.14 2.71
N THR A 18 8.04 10.26 2.96
CA THR A 18 7.41 11.07 1.91
C THR A 18 8.03 12.46 1.85
N ASP A 19 8.01 13.09 0.67
CA ASP A 19 8.56 14.44 0.48
C ASP A 19 7.74 15.49 1.23
N ALA A 20 6.44 15.26 1.37
CA ALA A 20 5.51 16.15 2.04
C ALA A 20 4.51 15.33 2.87
N PRO A 21 3.81 15.93 3.83
CA PRO A 21 2.75 15.24 4.55
C PRO A 21 1.70 14.65 3.61
N ILE A 22 1.21 13.47 3.92
CA ILE A 22 0.14 12.82 3.15
C ILE A 22 -1.16 13.58 3.39
N THR A 23 -1.75 14.10 2.32
CA THR A 23 -3.03 14.82 2.36
C THR A 23 -4.08 14.22 1.44
N GLU A 24 -3.65 13.51 0.41
CA GLU A 24 -4.52 12.94 -0.61
C GLU A 24 -4.29 11.44 -0.73
N VAL A 25 -5.36 10.67 -0.75
CA VAL A 25 -5.34 9.23 -0.89
C VAL A 25 -6.43 8.77 -1.87
N TYR A 26 -6.35 7.53 -2.30
CA TYR A 26 -7.20 7.00 -3.36
C TYR A 26 -7.99 5.79 -2.88
N ASP A 27 -9.29 5.82 -3.16
CA ASP A 27 -10.21 4.71 -2.94
C ASP A 27 -10.51 4.09 -4.31
N CYS A 28 -9.95 2.92 -4.58
CA CYS A 28 -10.07 2.24 -5.86
C CYS A 28 -11.20 1.21 -5.82
N ASN A 29 -11.99 1.14 -6.90
CA ASN A 29 -13.10 0.22 -7.01
C ASN A 29 -12.78 -1.06 -7.80
N CYS A 30 -11.52 -1.35 -8.10
CA CYS A 30 -11.17 -2.59 -8.77
C CYS A 30 -11.59 -3.81 -7.93
N SER A 31 -11.62 -4.99 -8.55
CA SER A 31 -12.14 -6.20 -7.90
C SER A 31 -11.45 -6.53 -6.58
N LEU A 32 -10.16 -6.25 -6.47
CA LEU A 32 -9.41 -6.50 -5.24
C LEU A 32 -9.59 -5.37 -4.23
N CYS A 33 -9.41 -4.11 -4.65
CA CYS A 33 -9.44 -2.97 -3.73
C CYS A 33 -10.82 -2.76 -3.11
N ARG A 34 -11.91 -2.99 -3.87
CA ARG A 34 -13.26 -2.86 -3.31
C ARG A 34 -13.51 -3.85 -2.18
N ARG A 35 -12.85 -5.01 -2.22
CA ARG A 35 -12.97 -6.04 -1.18
C ARG A 35 -12.06 -5.76 0.01
N ARG A 36 -10.84 -5.28 -0.24
CA ARG A 36 -9.88 -4.97 0.82
C ARG A 36 -10.21 -3.69 1.58
N GLY A 37 -10.79 -2.69 0.91
CA GLY A 37 -11.19 -1.43 1.54
C GLY A 37 -10.05 -0.52 1.97
N GLY A 38 -8.85 -0.69 1.40
CA GLY A 38 -7.72 0.16 1.72
C GLY A 38 -7.83 1.55 1.12
N LEU A 39 -7.19 2.52 1.77
CA LEU A 39 -6.97 3.86 1.21
C LEU A 39 -5.53 3.96 0.78
N LEU A 40 -5.27 4.29 -0.48
CA LEU A 40 -3.94 4.14 -1.08
C LEU A 40 -3.23 5.46 -1.26
N TRP A 41 -1.96 5.50 -0.88
CA TRP A 41 -1.01 6.52 -1.25
C TRP A 41 -0.01 5.89 -2.22
N PHE A 42 0.33 6.60 -3.30
CA PHE A 42 1.22 6.09 -4.34
C PHE A 42 2.56 6.79 -4.31
N GLY A 43 3.62 6.03 -4.48
CA GLY A 43 4.98 6.52 -4.55
C GLY A 43 5.92 5.52 -5.21
N THR A 44 7.19 5.56 -4.83
CA THR A 44 8.21 4.64 -5.31
C THR A 44 8.64 3.68 -4.20
N ARG A 45 9.06 2.47 -4.59
CA ARG A 45 9.44 1.43 -3.62
C ARG A 45 10.58 1.87 -2.69
N THR A 46 11.45 2.78 -3.17
CA THR A 46 12.58 3.28 -2.37
C THR A 46 12.15 4.08 -1.13
N GLN A 47 10.90 4.56 -1.12
CA GLN A 47 10.37 5.34 0.00
C GLN A 47 9.93 4.47 1.18
N LEU A 48 9.85 3.15 1.01
CA LEU A 48 9.43 2.22 2.06
C LEU A 48 10.60 1.36 2.51
N ARG A 49 10.83 1.33 3.83
CA ARG A 49 11.82 0.45 4.46
C ARG A 49 11.09 -0.62 5.24
N LEU A 50 11.16 -1.84 4.73
CA LEU A 50 10.54 -2.98 5.37
C LEU A 50 11.34 -3.40 6.59
N GLN A 51 10.68 -3.51 7.75
CA GLN A 51 11.25 -3.95 9.02
C GLN A 51 10.66 -5.31 9.40
N ALA A 52 10.76 -6.26 8.48
CA ALA A 52 10.23 -7.60 8.65
C ALA A 52 11.10 -8.58 7.87
N ASP A 53 11.08 -9.82 8.31
CA ASP A 53 11.64 -10.92 7.53
C ASP A 53 10.89 -11.00 6.20
N PRO A 54 11.57 -11.06 5.04
CA PRO A 54 10.89 -11.23 3.75
C PRO A 54 9.94 -12.43 3.72
N ASP A 55 10.24 -13.49 4.44
CA ASP A 55 9.39 -14.68 4.56
C ASP A 55 8.10 -14.42 5.35
N ALA A 56 8.03 -13.29 6.07
CA ALA A 56 6.84 -12.91 6.81
C ALA A 56 5.75 -12.32 5.90
N VAL A 57 6.08 -12.00 4.65
CA VAL A 57 5.20 -11.30 3.73
C VAL A 57 4.59 -12.29 2.74
N GLY A 58 3.25 -12.41 2.75
CA GLY A 58 2.52 -13.12 1.73
C GLY A 58 2.30 -12.24 0.51
N THR A 59 2.18 -12.83 -0.66
CA THR A 59 2.02 -12.10 -1.92
C THR A 59 0.92 -12.74 -2.75
N TYR A 60 0.03 -11.91 -3.28
CA TYR A 60 -1.03 -12.30 -4.19
C TYR A 60 -0.90 -11.55 -5.51
N ARG A 61 -1.03 -12.26 -6.62
CA ARG A 61 -1.01 -11.71 -7.97
C ARG A 61 -2.26 -12.14 -8.71
N PHE A 62 -2.81 -11.23 -9.51
CA PHE A 62 -3.97 -11.53 -10.34
C PHE A 62 -3.90 -10.72 -11.64
N ASN A 63 -4.86 -10.95 -12.54
CA ASN A 63 -4.92 -10.30 -13.85
C ASN A 63 -3.63 -10.57 -14.63
N ARG A 64 -2.85 -9.53 -14.96
CA ARG A 64 -1.60 -9.66 -15.71
C ARG A 64 -0.38 -9.98 -14.84
N HIS A 65 -0.56 -10.16 -13.53
CA HIS A 65 0.51 -10.47 -12.58
C HIS A 65 1.65 -9.43 -12.54
N HIS A 66 1.33 -8.15 -12.82
CA HIS A 66 2.31 -7.07 -12.81
C HIS A 66 2.53 -6.47 -11.43
N ILE A 67 1.60 -6.69 -10.51
CA ILE A 67 1.61 -6.08 -9.17
C ILE A 67 1.67 -7.17 -8.13
N ASP A 68 2.61 -7.01 -7.19
CA ASP A 68 2.73 -7.85 -6.02
C ASP A 68 1.90 -7.25 -4.90
N HIS A 69 0.74 -7.85 -4.62
CA HIS A 69 -0.14 -7.42 -3.54
C HIS A 69 0.25 -8.16 -2.27
N HIS A 70 0.91 -7.44 -1.37
CA HIS A 70 1.43 -8.05 -0.14
C HIS A 70 0.39 -8.03 0.97
N HIS A 71 0.45 -9.06 1.82
CA HIS A 71 -0.43 -9.18 2.97
C HIS A 71 0.27 -9.96 4.08
N CYS A 72 -0.21 -9.80 5.30
CA CYS A 72 0.24 -10.61 6.41
C CYS A 72 -0.50 -11.95 6.40
N PRO A 73 0.20 -13.08 6.30
CA PRO A 73 -0.46 -14.38 6.30
C PRO A 73 -1.06 -14.74 7.66
N GLN A 74 -0.69 -14.04 8.73
CA GLN A 74 -1.19 -14.30 10.07
C GLN A 74 -2.45 -13.51 10.40
N CYS A 75 -2.46 -12.19 10.15
CA CYS A 75 -3.62 -11.35 10.48
C CYS A 75 -4.46 -10.93 9.27
N GLY A 76 -3.96 -11.16 8.05
CA GLY A 76 -4.69 -10.89 6.82
C GLY A 76 -4.64 -9.45 6.32
N ILE A 77 -4.08 -8.52 7.06
CA ILE A 77 -4.00 -7.11 6.67
C ILE A 77 -3.04 -6.93 5.49
N ALA A 78 -3.45 -6.11 4.53
CA ALA A 78 -2.68 -5.81 3.33
C ALA A 78 -2.08 -4.40 3.43
N PRO A 79 -0.80 -4.27 3.87
CA PRO A 79 -0.21 -2.96 4.15
C PRO A 79 0.29 -2.24 2.90
N PHE A 80 0.76 -2.96 1.90
CA PHE A 80 1.27 -2.31 0.68
C PHE A 80 1.32 -3.27 -0.50
N SER A 81 1.42 -2.68 -1.68
CA SER A 81 1.64 -3.38 -2.95
C SER A 81 2.80 -2.73 -3.68
N GLU A 82 3.47 -3.49 -4.52
CA GLU A 82 4.56 -2.98 -5.34
C GLU A 82 4.52 -3.57 -6.75
N GLY A 83 5.06 -2.84 -7.71
CA GLY A 83 5.13 -3.28 -9.08
C GLY A 83 6.16 -2.48 -9.85
N ALA A 84 6.28 -2.71 -11.14
CA ALA A 84 7.14 -1.91 -12.01
C ALA A 84 6.28 -1.00 -12.88
N ASN A 85 6.70 0.25 -13.03
CA ASN A 85 6.09 1.16 -14.01
C ASN A 85 6.39 0.61 -15.41
N PRO A 86 5.37 0.26 -16.22
CA PRO A 86 5.62 -0.36 -17.52
C PRO A 86 6.34 0.55 -18.52
N LYS A 87 6.33 1.87 -18.31
CA LYS A 87 6.98 2.83 -19.19
C LYS A 87 8.44 3.10 -18.82
N THR A 88 8.75 3.15 -17.53
CA THR A 88 10.07 3.55 -17.03
C THR A 88 10.85 2.41 -16.39
N GLY A 89 10.19 1.30 -16.03
CA GLY A 89 10.77 0.21 -15.26
C GLY A 89 10.96 0.53 -13.79
N GLU A 90 10.61 1.75 -13.36
CA GLU A 90 10.76 2.17 -11.97
C GLU A 90 9.82 1.37 -11.05
N ALA A 91 10.34 0.94 -9.90
CA ALA A 91 9.56 0.21 -8.92
C ALA A 91 8.54 1.14 -8.25
N SER A 92 7.26 0.86 -8.45
CA SER A 92 6.15 1.61 -7.90
C SER A 92 5.71 1.03 -6.56
N LEU A 93 5.00 1.86 -5.77
CA LEU A 93 4.54 1.52 -4.43
C LEU A 93 3.13 2.05 -4.23
N ALA A 94 2.27 1.23 -3.62
CA ALA A 94 0.97 1.65 -3.12
C ALA A 94 0.88 1.26 -1.65
N VAL A 95 0.71 2.23 -0.76
CA VAL A 95 0.63 1.99 0.68
C VAL A 95 -0.81 2.17 1.15
N ASN A 96 -1.31 1.20 1.90
CA ASN A 96 -2.58 1.33 2.61
C ASN A 96 -2.36 2.22 3.84
N VAL A 97 -2.78 3.48 3.74
CA VAL A 97 -2.54 4.46 4.80
C VAL A 97 -3.32 4.16 6.09
N ARG A 98 -4.29 3.24 6.05
CA ARG A 98 -4.94 2.75 7.28
C ARG A 98 -3.96 2.01 8.19
N CYS A 99 -2.83 1.55 7.64
CA CYS A 99 -1.75 0.93 8.40
C CYS A 99 -0.78 1.94 9.03
N LEU A 100 -0.92 3.23 8.72
CA LEU A 100 -0.14 4.32 9.30
C LEU A 100 -0.92 4.90 10.48
N THR A 101 -0.83 4.27 11.64
CA THR A 101 -1.73 4.52 12.77
C THR A 101 -1.62 5.92 13.39
N ALA A 102 -0.51 6.63 13.16
CA ALA A 102 -0.34 8.01 13.61
C ALA A 102 -1.02 9.03 12.67
N LEU A 103 -1.45 8.61 11.48
CA LEU A 103 -2.11 9.48 10.51
C LEU A 103 -3.60 9.59 10.84
N ASP A 104 -4.09 10.84 10.96
CA ASP A 104 -5.52 11.07 11.15
C ASP A 104 -6.25 10.96 9.82
N LEU A 105 -6.97 9.87 9.62
CA LEU A 105 -7.68 9.58 8.37
C LEU A 105 -8.76 10.61 8.05
N ALA A 106 -9.32 11.27 9.07
CA ALA A 106 -10.37 12.26 8.88
C ALA A 106 -9.87 13.55 8.21
N THR A 107 -8.57 13.80 8.22
CA THR A 107 -7.96 14.97 7.59
C THR A 107 -7.65 14.78 6.12
N LEU A 108 -7.80 13.56 5.60
CA LEU A 108 -7.39 13.21 4.25
C LEU A 108 -8.46 13.54 3.22
N ASN A 109 -8.00 13.98 2.04
CA ASN A 109 -8.85 14.13 0.87
C ASN A 109 -8.85 12.80 0.11
N VAL A 110 -10.00 12.13 0.05
CA VAL A 110 -10.16 10.83 -0.59
C VAL A 110 -10.65 11.00 -2.01
N GLN A 111 -9.86 10.56 -2.99
CA GLN A 111 -10.22 10.56 -4.40
C GLN A 111 -10.75 9.18 -4.80
N GLN A 112 -11.88 9.15 -5.50
CA GLN A 112 -12.41 7.91 -6.04
C GLN A 112 -11.70 7.57 -7.35
N VAL A 113 -11.24 6.32 -7.49
CA VAL A 113 -10.56 5.84 -8.70
C VAL A 113 -11.35 4.68 -9.29
N ASP A 114 -11.70 4.80 -10.57
CA ASP A 114 -12.40 3.74 -11.30
C ASP A 114 -11.39 2.74 -11.88
N GLY A 115 -10.73 1.99 -11.00
CA GLY A 115 -9.79 0.95 -11.38
C GLY A 115 -10.45 -0.24 -12.08
N ALA A 116 -11.76 -0.42 -11.88
CA ALA A 116 -12.51 -1.50 -12.52
C ALA A 116 -12.59 -1.34 -14.04
N SER A 117 -12.46 -0.11 -14.54
CA SER A 117 -12.53 0.20 -15.97
C SER A 117 -11.16 0.20 -16.66
N LEU A 118 -10.08 -0.01 -15.92
CA LEU A 118 -8.72 -0.01 -16.45
C LEU A 118 -8.26 -1.39 -16.92
#